data_01223a27e70612eed594450f54c55257
#
_entry.id   01223a27e70612eed594450f54c55257
#
_cell.length_a   1.000
_cell.length_b   1.000
_cell.length_c   1.000
_cell.angle_alpha   90.00
_cell.angle_beta   90.00
_cell.angle_gamma   90.00
#
_symmetry.space_group_name_H-M   'P 1'
#
loop_
_entity.id
_entity.type
_entity.pdbx_description
1 polymer ?
#
loop_
_entity_poly.entity_id
_entity_poly.type
_entity_poly.pdbx_seq_one_letter_code
_entity_poly.pdbx_strand_id
1 'polypeptide(L)'
;GIYVAGQEPFDTDGDWSYREIPLDTPLDQLRVAHTRYDTIGVAEDVDSVLAMHRLLELEAEGLVGEAQTPTYSFMGYIPDPSVLMEVTGPEVAGRLKEDGVDGVVIGTT
;
A
#
# COMPACT_ATOMS: atom_id res chain seq x y z
N GLY A 1 2.39 -7.83 2.60
CA GLY A 1 2.44 -6.55 1.89
C GLY A 1 2.29 -6.72 0.39
N ILE A 2 1.83 -5.68 -0.27
CA ILE A 2 1.68 -5.63 -1.74
C ILE A 2 2.87 -4.86 -2.32
N TYR A 3 3.39 -5.31 -3.46
CA TYR A 3 4.52 -4.70 -4.15
C TYR A 3 4.38 -4.84 -5.66
N VAL A 4 5.13 -4.05 -6.43
CA VAL A 4 5.13 -4.10 -7.89
C VAL A 4 6.18 -5.09 -8.38
N ALA A 5 5.88 -5.83 -9.45
CA ALA A 5 6.84 -6.72 -10.10
C ALA A 5 8.16 -5.96 -10.41
N GLY A 6 9.29 -6.55 -10.01
CA GLY A 6 10.61 -5.93 -10.11
C GLY A 6 11.08 -5.18 -8.86
N GLN A 7 10.19 -4.83 -7.93
CA GLN A 7 10.59 -4.39 -6.60
C GLN A 7 11.04 -5.59 -5.75
N GLU A 8 11.86 -5.35 -4.74
CA GLU A 8 12.23 -6.36 -3.76
C GLU A 8 10.98 -6.81 -2.97
N PRO A 9 10.68 -8.11 -2.89
CA PRO A 9 9.59 -8.62 -2.08
C PRO A 9 9.74 -8.23 -0.60
N PHE A 10 8.63 -8.14 0.13
CA PHE A 10 8.70 -8.01 1.58
C PHE A 10 9.22 -9.29 2.22
N ASP A 11 10.00 -9.14 3.29
CA ASP A 11 10.38 -10.27 4.14
C ASP A 11 9.17 -10.75 4.93
N THR A 12 8.78 -12.01 4.72
CA THR A 12 7.60 -12.60 5.37
C THR A 12 7.82 -12.93 6.85
N ASP A 13 9.05 -12.90 7.33
CA ASP A 13 9.39 -13.06 8.74
C ASP A 13 9.38 -11.74 9.52
N GLY A 14 9.15 -10.62 8.84
CA GLY A 14 8.98 -9.30 9.40
C GLY A 14 9.72 -8.23 8.58
N ASP A 15 8.99 -7.22 8.14
CA ASP A 15 9.54 -6.15 7.29
C ASP A 15 8.93 -4.81 7.69
N TRP A 16 9.75 -3.90 8.17
CA TRP A 16 9.38 -2.55 8.56
C TRP A 16 9.46 -1.54 7.41
N SER A 17 9.99 -1.95 6.26
CA SER A 17 10.07 -1.10 5.07
C SER A 17 8.71 -0.95 4.38
N TYR A 18 8.63 -0.03 3.43
CA TYR A 18 7.43 0.16 2.60
C TYR A 18 7.76 0.07 1.11
N ARG A 19 6.72 -0.09 0.30
CA ARG A 19 6.83 0.01 -1.16
C ARG A 19 5.94 1.13 -1.66
N GLU A 20 6.46 1.89 -2.61
CA GLU A 20 5.70 2.89 -3.34
C GLU A 20 5.04 2.22 -4.54
N ILE A 21 3.73 2.40 -4.66
CA ILE A 21 2.94 1.79 -5.73
C ILE A 21 2.22 2.92 -6.47
N PRO A 22 2.59 3.21 -7.73
CA PRO A 22 1.85 4.16 -8.55
C PRO A 22 0.40 3.71 -8.71
N LEU A 23 -0.56 4.65 -8.63
CA LEU A 23 -1.99 4.34 -8.70
C LEU A 23 -2.42 3.72 -10.04
N ASP A 24 -1.68 4.00 -11.10
CA ASP A 24 -1.93 3.46 -12.45
C ASP A 24 -1.24 2.12 -12.69
N THR A 25 -0.67 1.48 -11.66
CA THR A 25 -0.03 0.17 -11.78
C THR A 25 -1.06 -0.88 -12.23
N PRO A 26 -0.81 -1.58 -13.36
CA PRO A 26 -1.70 -2.64 -13.80
C PRO A 26 -1.80 -3.78 -12.78
N LEU A 27 -2.99 -4.39 -12.66
CA LEU A 27 -3.24 -5.49 -11.72
C LEU A 27 -2.28 -6.65 -11.88
N ASP A 28 -1.93 -7.00 -13.11
CA ASP A 28 -1.01 -8.10 -13.44
C ASP A 28 0.45 -7.83 -13.05
N GLN A 29 0.76 -6.59 -12.69
CA GLN A 29 2.07 -6.19 -12.17
C GLN A 29 2.13 -6.19 -10.64
N LEU A 30 1.02 -6.34 -9.94
CA LEU A 30 0.98 -6.40 -8.50
C LEU A 30 1.31 -7.80 -7.98
N ARG A 31 1.99 -7.86 -6.85
CA ARG A 31 2.42 -9.08 -6.17
C ARG A 31 2.10 -8.98 -4.69
N VAL A 32 1.90 -10.12 -4.05
CA VAL A 32 1.62 -10.22 -2.61
C VAL A 32 2.72 -11.03 -1.93
N ALA A 33 3.29 -10.50 -0.86
CA ALA A 33 4.18 -11.23 0.05
C ALA A 33 3.48 -11.36 1.40
N HIS A 34 3.01 -12.54 1.71
CA HIS A 34 2.47 -12.94 3.02
C HIS A 34 2.38 -14.46 3.12
N THR A 35 2.67 -15.02 4.32
CA THR A 35 2.66 -16.47 4.54
C THR A 35 1.64 -16.93 5.59
N ARG A 36 0.95 -15.99 6.25
CA ARG A 36 0.15 -16.27 7.44
C ARG A 36 -1.36 -16.15 7.22
N TYR A 37 -1.81 -15.88 5.99
CA TYR A 37 -3.22 -15.90 5.62
C TYR A 37 -3.40 -16.31 4.16
N ASP A 38 -4.61 -16.69 3.79
CA ASP A 38 -4.94 -17.06 2.42
C ASP A 38 -4.92 -15.83 1.51
N THR A 39 -4.01 -15.83 0.53
CA THR A 39 -3.83 -14.73 -0.43
C THR A 39 -4.63 -14.89 -1.72
N ILE A 40 -5.47 -15.94 -1.85
CA ILE A 40 -6.23 -16.22 -3.07
C ILE A 40 -7.14 -15.04 -3.41
N GLY A 41 -7.89 -14.54 -2.44
CA GLY A 41 -8.79 -13.39 -2.66
C GLY A 41 -8.05 -12.13 -3.09
N VAL A 42 -6.86 -11.87 -2.56
CA VAL A 42 -6.02 -10.72 -2.95
C VAL A 42 -5.45 -10.90 -4.35
N ALA A 43 -5.12 -12.14 -4.73
CA ALA A 43 -4.64 -12.45 -6.08
C ALA A 43 -5.75 -12.30 -7.13
N GLU A 44 -7.02 -12.52 -6.76
CA GLU A 44 -8.19 -12.31 -7.60
C GLU A 44 -8.60 -10.83 -7.69
N ASP A 45 -8.57 -10.12 -6.56
CA ASP A 45 -8.92 -8.70 -6.48
C ASP A 45 -8.06 -7.98 -5.43
N VAL A 46 -7.01 -7.30 -5.88
CA VAL A 46 -6.10 -6.54 -5.02
C VAL A 46 -6.79 -5.37 -4.33
N ASP A 47 -7.85 -4.80 -4.94
CA ASP A 47 -8.62 -3.71 -4.34
C ASP A 47 -9.33 -4.11 -3.04
N SER A 48 -9.44 -5.42 -2.77
CA SER A 48 -9.97 -5.92 -1.48
C SER A 48 -9.09 -5.52 -0.28
N VAL A 49 -7.80 -5.28 -0.49
CA VAL A 49 -6.83 -4.90 0.55
C VAL A 49 -6.10 -3.58 0.25
N LEU A 50 -5.98 -3.20 -1.02
CA LEU A 50 -5.35 -1.97 -1.46
C LEU A 50 -6.22 -1.32 -2.53
N ALA A 51 -7.21 -0.52 -2.10
CA ALA A 51 -8.31 0.00 -2.91
C ALA A 51 -7.89 1.09 -3.92
N MET A 52 -6.85 0.86 -4.69
CA MET A 52 -6.26 1.82 -5.64
C MET A 52 -7.21 2.16 -6.78
N HIS A 53 -7.76 1.13 -7.45
CA HIS A 53 -8.64 1.33 -8.60
C HIS A 53 -9.99 1.88 -8.17
N ARG A 54 -10.48 1.48 -7.00
CA ARG A 54 -11.71 2.05 -6.41
C ARG A 54 -11.55 3.53 -6.09
N LEU A 55 -10.36 3.94 -5.62
CA LEU A 55 -10.05 5.34 -5.37
C LEU A 55 -10.07 6.16 -6.68
N LEU A 56 -9.50 5.63 -7.76
CA LEU A 56 -9.54 6.26 -9.08
C LEU A 56 -10.96 6.35 -9.65
N GLU A 57 -11.80 5.35 -9.43
CA GLU A 57 -13.23 5.40 -9.81
C GLU A 57 -13.95 6.52 -9.05
N LEU A 58 -13.71 6.66 -7.74
CA LEU A 58 -14.31 7.73 -6.93
C LEU A 58 -13.81 9.13 -7.35
N GLU A 59 -12.55 9.25 -7.75
CA GLU A 59 -12.02 10.47 -8.35
C GLU A 59 -12.76 10.81 -9.66
N ALA A 60 -12.91 9.82 -10.55
CA ALA A 60 -13.62 9.99 -11.82
C ALA A 60 -15.10 10.39 -11.63
N GLU A 61 -15.74 9.92 -10.57
CA GLU A 61 -17.11 10.27 -10.19
C GLU A 61 -17.21 11.63 -9.49
N GLY A 62 -16.09 12.27 -9.15
CA GLY A 62 -16.04 13.55 -8.47
C GLY A 62 -16.31 13.49 -6.96
N LEU A 63 -16.30 12.29 -6.35
CA LEU A 63 -16.45 12.08 -4.91
C LEU A 63 -15.14 12.29 -4.16
N VAL A 64 -14.01 12.09 -4.82
CA VAL A 64 -12.67 12.41 -4.37
C VAL A 64 -12.10 13.48 -5.28
N GLY A 65 -11.48 14.51 -4.72
CA GLY A 65 -10.95 15.63 -5.50
C GLY A 65 -9.75 15.21 -6.35
N GLU A 66 -8.75 14.60 -5.73
CA GLU A 66 -7.56 14.10 -6.39
C GLU A 66 -7.01 12.92 -5.60
N ALA A 67 -6.76 11.81 -6.27
CA ALA A 67 -6.08 10.66 -5.70
C ALA A 67 -4.57 10.84 -5.82
N GLN A 68 -3.87 10.87 -4.70
CA GLN A 68 -2.42 11.07 -4.66
C GLN A 68 -1.67 9.81 -5.11
N THR A 69 -0.61 10.00 -5.88
CA THR A 69 0.31 8.95 -6.31
C THR A 69 1.76 9.29 -5.87
N PRO A 70 2.58 8.32 -5.43
CA PRO A 70 2.23 6.92 -5.24
C PRO A 70 1.39 6.69 -3.98
N THR A 71 0.76 5.52 -3.89
CA THR A 71 0.28 4.96 -2.63
C THR A 71 1.39 4.16 -1.95
N TYR A 72 1.22 3.86 -0.67
CA TYR A 72 2.24 3.19 0.14
C TYR A 72 1.72 1.86 0.67
N SER A 73 2.52 0.81 0.55
CA SER A 73 2.22 -0.51 1.08
C SER A 73 3.24 -0.91 2.13
N PHE A 74 2.75 -1.45 3.24
CA PHE A 74 3.55 -2.00 4.33
C PHE A 74 3.31 -3.49 4.48
N MET A 75 4.22 -4.18 5.17
CA MET A 75 3.99 -5.56 5.59
C MET A 75 3.03 -5.59 6.77
N GLY A 76 2.07 -6.54 6.79
CA GLY A 76 1.15 -6.71 7.91
C GLY A 76 1.77 -7.39 9.14
N TYR A 77 2.85 -8.14 8.95
CA TYR A 77 3.56 -8.82 10.03
C TYR A 77 4.89 -8.13 10.32
N ILE A 78 4.99 -7.47 11.47
CA ILE A 78 6.17 -6.73 11.93
C ILE A 78 6.37 -7.03 13.41
N PRO A 79 7.14 -8.09 13.76
CA PRO A 79 7.35 -8.50 15.15
C PRO A 79 7.95 -7.43 16.04
N ASP A 80 8.88 -6.62 15.48
CA ASP A 80 9.42 -5.44 16.14
C ASP A 80 9.02 -4.19 15.33
N PRO A 81 8.04 -3.42 15.82
CA PRO A 81 7.55 -2.24 15.12
C PRO A 81 8.40 -0.97 15.36
N SER A 82 9.49 -1.04 16.10
CA SER A 82 10.28 0.14 16.50
C SER A 82 10.71 0.99 15.31
N VAL A 83 11.26 0.36 14.27
CA VAL A 83 11.72 1.08 13.06
C VAL A 83 10.53 1.65 12.28
N LEU A 84 9.41 0.93 12.21
CA LEU A 84 8.19 1.45 11.60
C LEU A 84 7.70 2.70 12.32
N MET A 85 7.67 2.68 13.66
CA MET A 85 7.16 3.79 14.46
C MET A 85 8.09 5.00 14.47
N GLU A 86 9.40 4.77 14.47
CA GLU A 86 10.40 5.83 14.64
C GLU A 86 10.97 6.36 13.33
N VAL A 87 10.94 5.58 12.25
CA VAL A 87 11.59 5.91 10.97
C VAL A 87 10.62 5.88 9.81
N THR A 88 10.17 4.69 9.38
CA THR A 88 9.45 4.55 8.10
C THR A 88 8.04 5.12 8.13
N GLY A 89 7.32 5.01 9.24
CA GLY A 89 6.01 5.62 9.41
C GLY A 89 6.07 7.15 9.37
N PRO A 90 6.93 7.81 10.17
CA PRO A 90 7.15 9.25 10.08
C PRO A 90 7.63 9.72 8.70
N GLU A 91 8.46 8.96 8.01
CA GLU A 91 8.91 9.28 6.66
C GLU A 91 7.73 9.33 5.67
N VAL A 92 6.89 8.29 5.65
CA VAL A 92 5.70 8.27 4.78
C VAL A 92 4.72 9.38 5.16
N ALA A 93 4.48 9.61 6.45
CA ALA A 93 3.63 10.70 6.91
C ALA A 93 4.16 12.08 6.46
N GLY A 94 5.47 12.27 6.51
CA GLY A 94 6.14 13.49 6.02
C GLY A 94 5.91 13.71 4.53
N ARG A 95 6.08 12.68 3.71
CA ARG A 95 5.82 12.73 2.25
C ARG A 95 4.36 13.08 1.94
N LEU A 96 3.41 12.42 2.61
CA LEU A 96 1.98 12.73 2.43
C LEU A 96 1.65 14.19 2.79
N LYS A 97 2.25 14.74 3.84
CA LYS A 97 2.09 16.15 4.21
C LYS A 97 2.71 17.10 3.18
N GLU A 98 3.90 16.81 2.69
CA GLU A 98 4.57 17.59 1.64
C GLU A 98 3.76 17.60 0.35
N ASP A 99 3.11 16.49 0.02
CA ASP A 99 2.23 16.35 -1.15
C ASP A 99 0.85 17.01 -0.95
N GLY A 100 0.56 17.56 0.22
CA GLY A 100 -0.69 18.25 0.51
C GLY A 100 -1.90 17.33 0.67
N VAL A 101 -1.69 16.08 1.08
CA VAL A 101 -2.77 15.10 1.28
C VAL A 101 -3.65 15.51 2.46
N ASP A 102 -4.98 15.58 2.24
CA ASP A 102 -5.97 15.96 3.24
C ASP A 102 -6.53 14.76 4.01
N GLY A 103 -6.52 13.58 3.41
CA GLY A 103 -7.04 12.34 4.03
C GLY A 103 -6.31 11.10 3.52
N VAL A 104 -6.28 10.06 4.34
CA VAL A 104 -5.64 8.78 4.02
C VAL A 104 -6.63 7.64 4.27
N VAL A 105 -6.76 6.75 3.30
CA VAL A 105 -7.47 5.48 3.46
C VAL A 105 -6.45 4.40 3.79
N ILE A 106 -6.65 3.69 4.88
CA ILE A 106 -5.77 2.61 5.31
C ILE A 106 -6.57 1.30 5.22
N GLY A 107 -6.12 0.42 4.32
CA GLY A 107 -6.60 -0.96 4.25
C GLY A 107 -5.72 -1.86 5.11
N THR A 108 -6.33 -2.86 5.75
CA THR A 108 -5.62 -3.87 6.53
C THR A 108 -6.27 -5.23 6.33
N THR A 109 -5.50 -6.28 6.52
CA THR A 109 -5.96 -7.68 6.48
C THR A 109 -5.86 -8.31 7.85
#